data_dcdba1ec6c9c80528d5b0317a5e02da0
#
_entry.id   dcdba1ec6c9c80528d5b0317a5e02da0
#
_cell.length_a   1.000
_cell.length_b   1.000
_cell.length_c   1.000
_cell.angle_alpha   90.00
_cell.angle_beta   90.00
_cell.angle_gamma   90.00
#
_symmetry.space_group_name_H-M   'P 1'
#
loop_
_entity.id
_entity.type
_entity.pdbx_description
1 polymer ?
#
loop_
_entity_poly.entity_id
_entity_poly.type
_entity_poly.pdbx_seq_one_letter_code
_entity_poly.pdbx_strand_id
1 'polypeptide(L)'
;MYDEDENRLFKNNDSNGRFHSDWCSMMYSRLMLARNFLTEDGVAFVSIDDNELNSLISLGKEIFGAPNYIATFIWEKRKTRENRKIVSVRHDYIVCFVKNFDERTNAIGLEQMNEEAIERYKNPDNDPRGVWTSVPAIAQAGHGTKSQFYTLTSPKGLKFDPPSGSCWRYTESKMKEAIDDNRIWFGSDGTGVPRIKKFLTEGKQGLTPETMLSADAVGTNDSAKRELVSLFDGVAVFETPKPVSLIAHLISICNESKDAICLDFFSGTATTANAVMRLNAEDSGHRKFIMVQLPEPCDEKSEAYKAGYKTICDIGKE
;
A
#
# COMPACT_ATOMS: atom_id res chain seq x y z
N MET A 1 -1.16 -24.92 26.48
CA MET A 1 -1.01 -25.47 25.12
C MET A 1 0.27 -26.31 25.14
N TYR A 2 0.28 -27.43 24.47
CA TYR A 2 1.44 -28.34 24.38
C TYR A 2 1.76 -28.54 22.91
N ASP A 3 3.01 -28.75 22.54
CA ASP A 3 3.41 -29.12 21.18
C ASP A 3 3.16 -30.65 20.95
N GLU A 4 3.51 -31.12 19.73
CA GLU A 4 3.34 -32.55 19.34
C GLU A 4 4.20 -33.51 20.18
N ASP A 5 5.23 -32.99 20.86
CA ASP A 5 6.14 -33.74 21.76
C ASP A 5 5.74 -33.59 23.23
N GLU A 6 4.51 -33.17 23.55
CA GLU A 6 3.96 -32.91 24.88
C GLU A 6 4.70 -31.84 25.70
N ASN A 7 5.55 -31.00 25.08
CA ASN A 7 6.17 -29.88 25.75
C ASN A 7 5.18 -28.75 25.95
N ARG A 8 5.14 -28.19 27.15
CA ARG A 8 4.25 -27.06 27.44
C ARG A 8 4.71 -25.80 26.71
N LEU A 9 3.88 -25.30 25.82
CA LEU A 9 4.08 -24.01 25.19
C LEU A 9 3.85 -22.87 26.18
N PHE A 10 4.81 -21.96 26.29
CA PHE A 10 4.71 -20.79 27.16
C PHE A 10 4.40 -19.57 26.31
N LYS A 11 3.54 -18.68 26.83
CA LYS A 11 3.34 -17.37 26.22
C LYS A 11 4.66 -16.60 26.31
N ASN A 12 5.16 -16.10 25.19
CA ASN A 12 6.32 -15.23 25.15
C ASN A 12 5.91 -13.85 25.69
N ASN A 13 6.27 -13.55 26.93
CA ASN A 13 5.94 -12.32 27.62
C ASN A 13 7.15 -11.39 27.66
N ASP A 14 6.92 -10.08 27.76
CA ASP A 14 7.96 -9.04 27.87
C ASP A 14 8.92 -9.25 29.05
N SER A 15 8.50 -9.98 30.08
CA SER A 15 9.34 -10.39 31.21
C SER A 15 10.32 -11.51 30.87
N ASN A 16 10.20 -12.14 29.71
CA ASN A 16 11.14 -13.14 29.24
C ASN A 16 12.39 -12.43 28.68
N GLY A 17 13.56 -12.66 29.28
CA GLY A 17 14.83 -12.10 28.81
C GLY A 17 15.22 -12.53 27.37
N ARG A 18 14.49 -13.46 26.76
CA ARG A 18 14.64 -13.92 25.38
C ARG A 18 13.48 -13.47 24.48
N PHE A 19 12.61 -12.59 24.93
CA PHE A 19 11.39 -12.19 24.22
C PHE A 19 11.63 -11.94 22.72
N HIS A 20 12.54 -11.04 22.38
CA HIS A 20 12.89 -10.71 20.99
C HIS A 20 13.61 -11.85 20.26
N SER A 21 14.56 -12.54 20.91
CA SER A 21 15.31 -13.61 20.25
C SER A 21 14.46 -14.85 19.96
N ASP A 22 13.53 -15.19 20.83
CA ASP A 22 12.60 -16.30 20.61
C ASP A 22 11.65 -15.98 19.46
N TRP A 23 11.14 -14.74 19.40
CA TRP A 23 10.34 -14.26 18.28
C TRP A 23 11.13 -14.26 16.96
N CYS A 24 12.35 -13.72 16.95
CA CYS A 24 13.22 -13.72 15.77
C CYS A 24 13.51 -15.14 15.28
N SER A 25 13.81 -16.07 16.17
CA SER A 25 14.08 -17.48 15.81
C SER A 25 12.85 -18.13 15.17
N MET A 26 11.67 -17.89 15.71
CA MET A 26 10.41 -18.37 15.15
C MET A 26 10.13 -17.76 13.78
N MET A 27 10.35 -16.47 13.58
CA MET A 27 10.06 -15.77 12.32
C MET A 27 11.11 -16.03 11.25
N TYR A 28 12.38 -16.25 11.61
CA TYR A 28 13.48 -16.45 10.65
C TYR A 28 13.18 -17.57 9.66
N SER A 29 12.87 -18.76 10.18
CA SER A 29 12.59 -19.93 9.33
C SER A 29 11.36 -19.72 8.43
N ARG A 30 10.33 -19.03 8.93
CA ARG A 30 9.10 -18.75 8.19
C ARG A 30 9.34 -17.75 7.08
N LEU A 31 10.05 -16.66 7.34
CA LEU A 31 10.40 -15.67 6.34
C LEU A 31 11.34 -16.22 5.26
N MET A 32 12.28 -17.10 5.64
CA MET A 32 13.12 -17.83 4.69
C MET A 32 12.30 -18.67 3.71
N LEU A 33 11.33 -19.43 4.22
CA LEU A 33 10.42 -20.22 3.41
C LEU A 33 9.53 -19.31 2.54
N ALA A 34 8.95 -18.26 3.12
CA ALA A 34 8.13 -17.30 2.40
C ALA A 34 8.88 -16.70 1.21
N ARG A 35 10.13 -16.24 1.41
CA ARG A 35 10.97 -15.73 0.33
C ARG A 35 11.16 -16.76 -0.79
N ASN A 36 11.34 -18.05 -0.46
CA ASN A 36 11.56 -19.11 -1.45
C ASN A 36 10.28 -19.40 -2.26
N PHE A 37 9.10 -19.23 -1.68
CA PHE A 37 7.82 -19.39 -2.39
C PHE A 37 7.45 -18.22 -3.30
N LEU A 38 8.02 -17.05 -3.08
CA LEU A 38 7.75 -15.89 -3.94
C LEU A 38 8.31 -16.10 -5.35
N THR A 39 7.53 -15.67 -6.34
CA THR A 39 7.99 -15.44 -7.72
C THR A 39 9.01 -14.29 -7.76
N GLU A 40 9.74 -14.09 -8.86
CA GLU A 40 10.75 -13.03 -8.95
C GLU A 40 10.16 -11.62 -8.78
N ASP A 41 8.91 -11.42 -9.16
CA ASP A 41 8.10 -10.19 -8.95
C ASP A 41 7.23 -10.24 -7.69
N GLY A 42 7.39 -11.28 -6.87
CA GLY A 42 6.57 -11.50 -5.68
C GLY A 42 6.82 -10.50 -4.56
N VAL A 43 5.77 -10.19 -3.83
CA VAL A 43 5.74 -9.21 -2.73
C VAL A 43 5.33 -9.89 -1.42
N ALA A 44 6.00 -9.54 -0.33
CA ALA A 44 5.65 -9.95 1.02
C ALA A 44 5.27 -8.74 1.86
N PHE A 45 4.07 -8.78 2.45
CA PHE A 45 3.61 -7.81 3.45
C PHE A 45 3.55 -8.48 4.82
N VAL A 46 4.14 -7.86 5.82
CA VAL A 46 4.14 -8.37 7.20
C VAL A 46 3.57 -7.30 8.13
N SER A 47 2.38 -7.56 8.66
CA SER A 47 1.74 -6.69 9.65
C SER A 47 2.34 -6.91 11.03
N ILE A 48 2.73 -5.82 11.71
CA ILE A 48 3.43 -5.84 13.00
C ILE A 48 3.09 -4.59 13.82
N ASP A 49 3.21 -4.68 15.13
CA ASP A 49 3.15 -3.53 16.05
C ASP A 49 4.54 -3.00 16.43
N ASP A 50 4.59 -2.04 17.34
CA ASP A 50 5.83 -1.40 17.81
C ASP A 50 6.82 -2.38 18.45
N ASN A 51 6.34 -3.50 19.02
CA ASN A 51 7.17 -4.39 19.85
C ASN A 51 8.30 -5.04 19.03
N GLU A 52 8.00 -5.50 17.81
CA GLU A 52 8.98 -6.23 16.99
C GLU A 52 9.25 -5.60 15.61
N LEU A 53 8.84 -4.36 15.39
CA LEU A 53 9.05 -3.66 14.11
C LEU A 53 10.53 -3.63 13.70
N ASN A 54 11.41 -3.24 14.64
CA ASN A 54 12.84 -3.13 14.36
C ASN A 54 13.47 -4.50 14.10
N SER A 55 13.06 -5.52 14.86
CA SER A 55 13.49 -6.91 14.69
C SER A 55 13.06 -7.44 13.32
N LEU A 56 11.80 -7.19 12.92
CA LEU A 56 11.27 -7.60 11.62
C LEU A 56 12.01 -6.94 10.45
N ILE A 57 12.26 -5.63 10.51
CA ILE A 57 12.97 -4.91 9.45
C ILE A 57 14.40 -5.44 9.30
N SER A 58 15.11 -5.67 10.43
CA SER A 58 16.48 -6.18 10.42
C SER A 58 16.54 -7.60 9.84
N LEU A 59 15.67 -8.47 10.33
CA LEU A 59 15.55 -9.85 9.89
C LEU A 59 15.15 -9.96 8.41
N GLY A 60 14.19 -9.14 7.99
CA GLY A 60 13.74 -9.10 6.62
C GLY A 60 14.84 -8.61 5.66
N LYS A 61 15.61 -7.58 6.04
CA LYS A 61 16.76 -7.13 5.24
C LYS A 61 17.86 -8.18 5.12
N GLU A 62 18.07 -8.99 6.16
CA GLU A 62 19.01 -10.12 6.10
C GLU A 62 18.52 -11.20 5.14
N ILE A 63 17.25 -11.58 5.24
CA ILE A 63 16.66 -12.67 4.47
C ILE A 63 16.40 -12.28 3.02
N PHE A 64 15.73 -11.16 2.78
CA PHE A 64 15.35 -10.71 1.43
C PHE A 64 16.47 -9.95 0.73
N GLY A 65 17.38 -9.36 1.49
CA GLY A 65 18.40 -8.41 1.01
C GLY A 65 17.94 -6.96 1.24
N ALA A 66 18.85 -6.10 1.67
CA ALA A 66 18.55 -4.71 2.00
C ALA A 66 17.92 -3.91 0.84
N PRO A 67 18.32 -4.08 -0.44
CA PRO A 67 17.66 -3.40 -1.56
C PRO A 67 16.20 -3.81 -1.78
N ASN A 68 15.80 -4.98 -1.30
CA ASN A 68 14.47 -5.54 -1.49
C ASN A 68 13.47 -5.09 -0.39
N TYR A 69 13.90 -4.30 0.57
CA TYR A 69 13.01 -3.58 1.47
C TYR A 69 12.44 -2.36 0.74
N ILE A 70 11.12 -2.34 0.55
CA ILE A 70 10.44 -1.28 -0.19
C ILE A 70 10.01 -0.14 0.72
N ALA A 71 9.19 -0.45 1.73
CA ALA A 71 8.64 0.56 2.63
C ALA A 71 8.08 -0.07 3.90
N THR A 72 7.83 0.78 4.90
CA THR A 72 6.94 0.48 6.01
C THR A 72 5.71 1.37 5.89
N PHE A 73 4.55 0.74 5.69
CA PHE A 73 3.27 1.41 5.71
C PHE A 73 2.81 1.59 7.16
N ILE A 74 2.11 2.70 7.42
CA ILE A 74 1.50 3.03 8.71
C ILE A 74 -0.01 2.92 8.55
N TRP A 75 -0.60 1.89 9.16
CA TRP A 75 -2.04 1.69 9.12
C TRP A 75 -2.74 2.26 10.35
N GLU A 76 -3.67 3.18 10.16
CA GLU A 76 -4.51 3.72 11.23
C GLU A 76 -5.56 2.69 11.65
N LYS A 77 -5.20 1.82 12.62
CA LYS A 77 -6.04 0.72 13.09
C LYS A 77 -7.25 1.14 13.93
N ARG A 78 -7.28 2.38 14.42
CA ARG A 78 -8.39 2.97 15.21
C ARG A 78 -8.45 4.48 15.06
N LYS A 79 -9.65 5.04 15.10
CA LYS A 79 -9.89 6.50 15.09
C LYS A 79 -9.92 7.10 16.50
N THR A 80 -10.32 6.34 17.50
CA THR A 80 -10.50 6.81 18.88
C THR A 80 -9.20 6.80 19.67
N ARG A 81 -9.04 7.77 20.57
CA ARG A 81 -7.92 7.82 21.51
C ARG A 81 -8.17 6.95 22.72
N GLU A 82 -7.16 6.31 23.24
CA GLU A 82 -7.19 5.58 24.51
C GLU A 82 -6.72 6.48 25.64
N ASN A 83 -7.67 7.00 26.42
CA ASN A 83 -7.41 7.98 27.45
C ASN A 83 -6.71 7.41 28.71
N ARG A 84 -6.53 6.08 28.79
CA ARG A 84 -5.88 5.41 29.95
C ARG A 84 -4.36 5.32 29.80
N LYS A 85 -3.81 5.64 28.63
CA LYS A 85 -2.38 5.58 28.33
C LYS A 85 -1.78 6.98 28.27
N ILE A 86 -0.47 7.09 28.57
CA ILE A 86 0.29 8.34 28.44
C ILE A 86 0.29 8.82 26.98
N VAL A 87 0.46 7.87 26.04
CA VAL A 87 0.37 8.12 24.59
C VAL A 87 -0.56 7.08 23.99
N SER A 88 -1.55 7.52 23.24
CA SER A 88 -2.49 6.63 22.55
C SER A 88 -1.92 6.18 21.21
N VAL A 89 -1.53 4.93 21.12
CA VAL A 89 -1.11 4.31 19.85
C VAL A 89 -2.36 3.96 19.03
N ARG A 90 -2.48 4.55 17.83
CA ARG A 90 -3.63 4.36 16.95
C ARG A 90 -3.28 3.63 15.65
N HIS A 91 -2.05 3.20 15.47
CA HIS A 91 -1.57 2.55 14.25
C HIS A 91 -0.86 1.23 14.55
N ASP A 92 -0.75 0.44 13.52
CA ASP A 92 0.21 -0.66 13.36
C ASP A 92 1.01 -0.42 12.07
N TYR A 93 2.00 -1.25 11.84
CA TYR A 93 2.85 -1.17 10.67
C TYR A 93 2.62 -2.36 9.73
N ILE A 94 2.92 -2.14 8.45
CA ILE A 94 2.98 -3.20 7.45
C ILE A 94 4.30 -3.04 6.72
N VAL A 95 5.22 -3.96 6.95
CA VAL A 95 6.54 -3.96 6.32
C VAL A 95 6.44 -4.67 4.99
N CYS A 96 6.93 -4.04 3.93
CA CYS A 96 6.89 -4.54 2.57
C CYS A 96 8.29 -4.92 2.08
N PHE A 97 8.43 -6.16 1.63
CA PHE A 97 9.60 -6.68 0.95
C PHE A 97 9.19 -7.23 -0.42
N VAL A 98 10.13 -7.20 -1.37
CA VAL A 98 9.98 -7.88 -2.66
C VAL A 98 11.01 -9.00 -2.77
N LYS A 99 10.75 -9.98 -3.64
CA LYS A 99 11.72 -11.06 -3.94
C LYS A 99 12.97 -10.52 -4.57
N ASN A 100 12.79 -9.68 -5.59
CA ASN A 100 13.88 -9.09 -6.34
C ASN A 100 13.50 -7.67 -6.75
N PHE A 101 14.26 -6.68 -6.26
CA PHE A 101 14.05 -5.27 -6.61
C PHE A 101 14.67 -5.01 -7.98
N ASP A 102 13.83 -4.88 -8.99
CA ASP A 102 14.19 -4.38 -10.30
C ASP A 102 13.20 -3.26 -10.67
N GLU A 103 13.70 -2.05 -10.91
CA GLU A 103 12.89 -0.91 -11.37
C GLU A 103 12.09 -1.20 -12.64
N ARG A 104 12.47 -2.22 -13.41
CA ARG A 104 11.81 -2.63 -14.65
C ARG A 104 10.62 -3.55 -14.42
N THR A 105 10.66 -4.36 -13.37
CA THR A 105 9.62 -5.35 -13.08
C THR A 105 8.50 -4.77 -12.21
N ASN A 106 8.76 -3.66 -11.50
CA ASN A 106 7.78 -2.95 -10.66
C ASN A 106 6.85 -3.90 -9.90
N ALA A 107 7.38 -4.63 -8.92
CA ALA A 107 6.58 -5.52 -8.07
C ALA A 107 5.40 -4.78 -7.38
N ILE A 108 5.57 -3.48 -7.12
CA ILE A 108 4.50 -2.59 -6.65
C ILE A 108 4.01 -1.75 -7.83
N GLY A 109 2.73 -1.86 -8.13
CA GLY A 109 2.03 -1.13 -9.19
C GLY A 109 1.54 0.24 -8.74
N LEU A 110 0.55 0.75 -9.47
CA LEU A 110 -0.12 2.01 -9.17
C LEU A 110 -1.50 1.72 -8.57
N GLU A 111 -1.94 2.55 -7.65
CA GLU A 111 -3.32 2.58 -7.20
C GLU A 111 -4.24 3.13 -8.28
N GLN A 112 -5.48 2.70 -8.30
CA GLN A 112 -6.48 3.31 -9.17
C GLN A 112 -6.68 4.78 -8.81
N MET A 113 -6.87 5.62 -9.83
CA MET A 113 -7.17 7.02 -9.60
C MET A 113 -8.53 7.14 -8.92
N ASN A 114 -8.56 7.79 -7.77
CA ASN A 114 -9.80 8.14 -7.09
C ASN A 114 -10.51 9.32 -7.79
N GLU A 115 -11.77 9.56 -7.45
CA GLU A 115 -12.58 10.64 -8.02
C GLU A 115 -11.91 12.01 -7.86
N GLU A 116 -11.33 12.30 -6.68
CA GLU A 116 -10.63 13.55 -6.41
C GLU A 116 -9.42 13.77 -7.36
N ALA A 117 -8.66 12.73 -7.65
CA ALA A 117 -7.54 12.79 -8.58
C ALA A 117 -8.02 13.01 -10.02
N ILE A 118 -9.12 12.36 -10.42
CA ILE A 118 -9.74 12.53 -11.75
C ILE A 118 -10.32 13.94 -11.88
N GLU A 119 -10.98 14.46 -10.86
CA GLU A 119 -11.56 15.81 -10.86
C GLU A 119 -10.55 16.95 -11.05
N ARG A 120 -9.27 16.72 -10.78
CA ARG A 120 -8.19 17.69 -11.04
C ARG A 120 -7.93 17.88 -12.53
N TYR A 121 -8.39 16.95 -13.37
CA TYR A 121 -8.27 17.05 -14.82
C TYR A 121 -9.48 17.78 -15.39
N LYS A 122 -9.22 18.88 -16.06
CA LYS A 122 -10.23 19.73 -16.70
C LYS A 122 -9.86 19.95 -18.18
N ASN A 123 -10.77 20.46 -18.96
CA ASN A 123 -10.49 20.83 -20.36
C ASN A 123 -11.03 22.24 -20.64
N PRO A 124 -10.43 23.29 -20.03
CA PRO A 124 -10.95 24.65 -20.14
C PRO A 124 -10.76 25.30 -21.54
N ASP A 125 -9.92 24.74 -22.37
CA ASP A 125 -9.62 25.23 -23.73
C ASP A 125 -10.12 24.28 -24.82
N ASN A 126 -10.96 23.29 -24.48
CA ASN A 126 -11.51 22.32 -25.41
C ASN A 126 -10.44 21.59 -26.25
N ASP A 127 -9.31 21.24 -25.64
CA ASP A 127 -8.25 20.50 -26.32
C ASP A 127 -8.79 19.13 -26.80
N PRO A 128 -8.58 18.75 -28.08
CA PRO A 128 -9.14 17.51 -28.64
C PRO A 128 -8.57 16.24 -27.99
N ARG A 129 -7.45 16.34 -27.30
CA ARG A 129 -6.84 15.22 -26.54
C ARG A 129 -7.57 14.90 -25.24
N GLY A 130 -8.51 15.73 -24.81
CA GLY A 130 -9.36 15.52 -23.64
C GLY A 130 -8.94 16.34 -22.42
N VAL A 131 -9.28 15.82 -21.23
CA VAL A 131 -9.02 16.51 -19.96
C VAL A 131 -7.53 16.45 -19.59
N TRP A 132 -7.05 17.51 -18.97
CA TRP A 132 -5.66 17.65 -18.55
C TRP A 132 -5.53 18.39 -17.22
N THR A 133 -4.40 18.17 -16.54
CA THR A 133 -3.91 19.00 -15.45
C THR A 133 -2.64 19.73 -15.89
N SER A 134 -2.15 20.69 -15.12
CA SER A 134 -0.95 21.42 -15.49
C SER A 134 0.09 21.43 -14.39
N VAL A 135 1.35 21.33 -14.81
CA VAL A 135 2.51 21.44 -13.92
C VAL A 135 3.34 22.68 -14.29
N PRO A 136 4.07 23.31 -13.35
CA PRO A 136 4.97 24.42 -13.67
C PRO A 136 5.96 24.04 -14.77
N ALA A 137 6.17 24.94 -15.74
CA ALA A 137 7.16 24.75 -16.81
C ALA A 137 8.61 24.94 -16.35
N ILE A 138 8.85 25.17 -15.06
CA ILE A 138 10.16 25.42 -14.44
C ILE A 138 10.63 24.21 -13.62
N ALA A 139 11.96 24.10 -13.45
CA ALA A 139 12.64 23.13 -12.60
C ALA A 139 13.73 23.86 -11.79
N GLN A 140 14.34 23.18 -10.80
CA GLN A 140 15.47 23.72 -10.05
C GLN A 140 16.71 23.89 -10.98
N ALA A 141 17.41 25.00 -10.85
CA ALA A 141 18.54 25.36 -11.71
C ALA A 141 19.76 24.43 -11.54
N GLY A 142 19.92 23.76 -10.38
CA GLY A 142 21.10 22.99 -10.05
C GLY A 142 21.45 21.85 -11.02
N HIS A 143 20.50 21.41 -11.81
CA HIS A 143 20.68 20.40 -12.87
C HIS A 143 20.38 20.94 -14.27
N GLY A 144 20.16 22.26 -14.40
CA GLY A 144 19.83 22.92 -15.66
C GLY A 144 21.04 23.10 -16.57
N THR A 145 20.86 22.88 -17.87
CA THR A 145 21.85 23.21 -18.91
C THR A 145 21.64 24.65 -19.39
N LYS A 146 22.67 25.26 -19.99
CA LYS A 146 22.60 26.63 -20.51
C LYS A 146 21.42 26.89 -21.47
N SER A 147 21.00 25.87 -22.21
CA SER A 147 19.87 25.91 -23.14
C SER A 147 18.47 26.00 -22.49
N GLN A 148 18.42 25.93 -21.16
CA GLN A 148 17.19 26.04 -20.37
C GLN A 148 17.04 27.41 -19.68
N PHE A 149 17.98 28.33 -19.90
CA PHE A 149 17.94 29.71 -19.40
C PHE A 149 17.75 30.67 -20.59
N TYR A 150 16.53 31.06 -20.87
CA TYR A 150 16.16 31.95 -21.95
C TYR A 150 14.89 32.73 -21.60
N THR A 151 14.67 33.86 -22.25
CA THR A 151 13.40 34.61 -22.15
C THR A 151 12.38 33.96 -23.06
N LEU A 152 11.33 33.40 -22.49
CA LEU A 152 10.22 32.82 -23.22
C LEU A 152 9.25 33.94 -23.64
N THR A 153 8.87 33.99 -24.92
CA THR A 153 7.80 34.89 -25.41
C THR A 153 6.54 34.07 -25.63
N SER A 154 5.45 34.45 -24.96
CA SER A 154 4.13 33.80 -25.16
C SER A 154 3.53 34.15 -26.51
N PRO A 155 2.51 33.41 -26.99
CA PRO A 155 1.77 33.74 -28.22
C PRO A 155 1.17 35.16 -28.23
N LYS A 156 0.93 35.76 -27.06
CA LYS A 156 0.47 37.15 -26.91
C LYS A 156 1.60 38.18 -26.80
N GLY A 157 2.85 37.78 -26.99
CA GLY A 157 4.01 38.65 -26.94
C GLY A 157 4.52 38.99 -25.52
N LEU A 158 3.98 38.40 -24.49
CA LEU A 158 4.46 38.58 -23.12
C LEU A 158 5.76 37.80 -22.88
N LYS A 159 6.71 38.42 -22.19
CA LYS A 159 8.01 37.86 -21.90
C LYS A 159 8.05 37.27 -20.47
N PHE A 160 8.58 36.08 -20.34
CA PHE A 160 8.77 35.37 -19.07
C PHE A 160 10.20 34.88 -18.96
N ASP A 161 10.83 35.16 -17.85
CA ASP A 161 12.12 34.60 -17.46
C ASP A 161 11.92 33.58 -16.34
N PRO A 162 12.73 32.51 -16.24
CA PRO A 162 12.64 31.61 -15.12
C PRO A 162 13.03 32.37 -13.83
N PRO A 163 12.29 32.20 -12.73
CA PRO A 163 12.62 32.80 -11.43
C PRO A 163 14.04 32.47 -10.98
N SER A 164 14.62 33.32 -10.15
CA SER A 164 15.95 33.08 -9.56
C SER A 164 16.02 31.68 -8.91
N GLY A 165 17.08 30.94 -9.18
CA GLY A 165 17.24 29.54 -8.71
C GLY A 165 16.47 28.49 -9.54
N SER A 166 15.81 28.90 -10.62
CA SER A 166 15.06 27.99 -11.52
C SER A 166 15.55 28.09 -12.96
N CYS A 167 15.21 27.07 -13.75
CA CYS A 167 15.36 27.05 -15.20
C CYS A 167 14.09 26.49 -15.84
N TRP A 168 13.94 26.65 -17.16
CA TRP A 168 12.85 25.99 -17.87
C TRP A 168 13.05 24.47 -17.89
N ARG A 169 11.97 23.70 -17.84
CA ARG A 169 12.03 22.22 -18.00
C ARG A 169 12.46 21.79 -19.39
N TYR A 170 12.17 22.64 -20.39
CA TYR A 170 12.46 22.37 -21.79
C TYR A 170 13.52 23.34 -22.32
N THR A 171 14.29 22.87 -23.29
CA THR A 171 15.11 23.77 -24.11
C THR A 171 14.23 24.70 -24.92
N GLU A 172 14.77 25.79 -25.43
CA GLU A 172 13.99 26.77 -26.19
C GLU A 172 13.27 26.16 -27.40
N SER A 173 13.95 25.29 -28.17
CA SER A 173 13.35 24.57 -29.30
C SER A 173 12.17 23.69 -28.88
N LYS A 174 12.37 22.87 -27.83
CA LYS A 174 11.32 21.99 -27.34
C LYS A 174 10.15 22.74 -26.70
N MET A 175 10.41 23.90 -26.11
CA MET A 175 9.35 24.76 -25.58
C MET A 175 8.50 25.34 -26.70
N LYS A 176 9.15 25.75 -27.80
CA LYS A 176 8.45 26.25 -28.98
C LYS A 176 7.57 25.16 -29.59
N GLU A 177 8.11 23.99 -29.82
CA GLU A 177 7.34 22.81 -30.29
C GLU A 177 6.12 22.53 -29.38
N ALA A 178 6.31 22.61 -28.07
CA ALA A 178 5.24 22.38 -27.09
C ALA A 178 4.19 23.50 -27.09
N ILE A 179 4.55 24.75 -27.43
CA ILE A 179 3.62 25.84 -27.62
C ILE A 179 2.82 25.65 -28.91
N ASP A 180 3.49 25.32 -30.01
CA ASP A 180 2.88 25.07 -31.31
C ASP A 180 1.90 23.86 -31.25
N ASP A 181 2.19 22.86 -30.42
CA ASP A 181 1.32 21.71 -30.16
C ASP A 181 0.29 21.96 -29.03
N ASN A 182 0.05 23.22 -28.64
CA ASN A 182 -0.88 23.60 -27.59
C ASN A 182 -0.66 22.84 -26.24
N ARG A 183 0.58 22.49 -25.92
CA ARG A 183 0.94 21.81 -24.66
C ARG A 183 1.36 22.76 -23.54
N ILE A 184 1.51 24.03 -23.84
CA ILE A 184 1.84 25.07 -22.86
C ILE A 184 0.60 25.94 -22.62
N TRP A 185 0.19 25.94 -21.35
CA TRP A 185 -0.95 26.72 -20.88
C TRP A 185 -0.50 28.05 -20.28
N PHE A 186 -1.04 29.14 -20.75
CA PHE A 186 -0.78 30.52 -20.28
C PHE A 186 -1.98 31.13 -19.54
N GLY A 187 -2.86 30.31 -18.95
CA GLY A 187 -4.12 30.77 -18.36
C GLY A 187 -5.23 30.93 -19.41
N SER A 188 -6.47 31.12 -18.98
CA SER A 188 -7.63 31.25 -19.85
C SER A 188 -7.57 32.50 -20.73
N ASP A 189 -6.91 33.56 -20.25
CA ASP A 189 -6.69 34.80 -20.96
C ASP A 189 -5.36 34.84 -21.73
N GLY A 190 -4.53 33.79 -21.64
CA GLY A 190 -3.23 33.68 -22.31
C GLY A 190 -2.13 34.62 -21.77
N THR A 191 -2.30 35.18 -20.56
CA THR A 191 -1.34 36.09 -19.91
C THR A 191 -0.62 35.51 -18.72
N GLY A 192 -1.03 34.32 -18.28
CA GLY A 192 -0.45 33.63 -17.13
C GLY A 192 0.95 33.08 -17.37
N VAL A 193 1.65 32.71 -16.27
CA VAL A 193 2.94 32.05 -16.36
C VAL A 193 2.81 30.67 -17.04
N PRO A 194 3.82 30.28 -17.86
CA PRO A 194 3.74 29.03 -18.62
C PRO A 194 3.66 27.81 -17.74
N ARG A 195 2.72 26.93 -18.06
CA ARG A 195 2.52 25.64 -17.42
C ARG A 195 2.40 24.53 -18.46
N ILE A 196 2.92 23.35 -18.20
CA ILE A 196 2.88 22.22 -19.13
C ILE A 196 1.58 21.44 -18.86
N LYS A 197 0.77 21.23 -19.88
CA LYS A 197 -0.40 20.35 -19.83
C LYS A 197 0.03 18.90 -19.71
N LYS A 198 -0.65 18.16 -18.86
CA LYS A 198 -0.53 16.71 -18.68
C LYS A 198 -1.91 16.10 -18.91
N PHE A 199 -2.09 15.44 -20.03
CA PHE A 199 -3.37 14.82 -20.38
C PHE A 199 -3.58 13.54 -19.60
N LEU A 200 -4.81 13.29 -19.17
CA LEU A 200 -5.17 12.08 -18.43
C LEU A 200 -4.82 10.81 -19.24
N THR A 201 -5.00 10.87 -20.56
CA THR A 201 -4.74 9.74 -21.47
C THR A 201 -3.25 9.46 -21.74
N GLU A 202 -2.35 10.41 -21.46
CA GLU A 202 -0.93 10.31 -21.76
C GLU A 202 -0.06 9.97 -20.54
N GLY A 203 -0.61 10.07 -19.33
CA GLY A 203 0.11 9.81 -18.07
C GLY A 203 0.07 8.34 -17.66
N LYS A 204 0.81 8.03 -16.61
CA LYS A 204 0.61 6.77 -15.90
C LYS A 204 -0.84 6.74 -15.40
N GLN A 205 -1.57 5.69 -15.75
CA GLN A 205 -2.96 5.49 -15.36
C GLN A 205 -3.04 5.01 -13.90
N GLY A 206 -2.78 5.90 -12.95
CA GLY A 206 -2.83 5.57 -11.53
C GLY A 206 -2.01 6.51 -10.66
N LEU A 207 -2.14 6.32 -9.36
CA LEU A 207 -1.42 7.04 -8.31
C LEU A 207 -0.30 6.17 -7.74
N THR A 208 0.81 6.77 -7.39
CA THR A 208 1.84 6.06 -6.61
C THR A 208 1.27 5.74 -5.22
N PRO A 209 1.36 4.47 -4.74
CA PRO A 209 0.91 4.10 -3.42
C PRO A 209 1.55 4.94 -2.33
N GLU A 210 0.77 5.31 -1.32
CA GLU A 210 1.24 6.07 -0.17
C GLU A 210 1.49 5.15 1.02
N THR A 211 2.45 5.53 1.87
CA THR A 211 2.74 4.75 3.10
C THR A 211 1.77 5.01 4.24
N MET A 212 0.89 6.01 4.12
CA MET A 212 -0.13 6.33 5.11
C MET A 212 -1.47 5.71 4.72
N LEU A 213 -1.86 4.65 5.42
CA LEU A 213 -3.11 3.94 5.21
C LEU A 213 -4.14 4.43 6.22
N SER A 214 -5.01 5.34 5.80
CA SER A 214 -6.02 5.95 6.68
C SER A 214 -7.14 4.97 7.01
N ALA A 215 -7.73 5.13 8.19
CA ALA A 215 -8.90 4.38 8.63
C ALA A 215 -10.10 4.48 7.67
N ASP A 216 -10.23 5.62 6.97
CA ASP A 216 -11.32 5.83 6.01
C ASP A 216 -11.10 5.07 4.70
N ALA A 217 -9.85 4.92 4.27
CA ALA A 217 -9.52 4.21 3.04
C ALA A 217 -9.54 2.68 3.21
N VAL A 218 -8.94 2.18 4.30
CA VAL A 218 -8.68 0.73 4.44
C VAL A 218 -9.34 0.08 5.66
N GLY A 219 -10.15 0.83 6.41
CA GLY A 219 -10.86 0.31 7.57
C GLY A 219 -10.01 0.25 8.85
N THR A 220 -10.67 -0.14 9.94
CA THR A 220 -10.13 -0.23 11.32
C THR A 220 -10.38 -1.61 11.91
N ASN A 221 -9.77 -1.92 13.07
CA ASN A 221 -10.10 -3.12 13.85
C ASN A 221 -11.59 -3.17 14.21
N ASP A 222 -12.21 -2.02 14.54
CA ASP A 222 -13.63 -1.97 14.90
C ASP A 222 -14.53 -2.22 13.71
N SER A 223 -14.17 -1.71 12.51
CA SER A 223 -14.94 -2.00 11.29
C SER A 223 -14.80 -3.46 10.89
N ALA A 224 -13.60 -4.03 10.98
CA ALA A 224 -13.35 -5.44 10.70
C ALA A 224 -14.12 -6.38 11.64
N LYS A 225 -14.15 -6.04 12.96
CA LYS A 225 -14.93 -6.81 13.91
C LYS A 225 -16.42 -6.78 13.61
N ARG A 226 -16.97 -5.60 13.25
CA ARG A 226 -18.39 -5.50 12.87
C ARG A 226 -18.72 -6.27 11.61
N GLU A 227 -17.83 -6.22 10.61
CA GLU A 227 -17.99 -6.99 9.37
C GLU A 227 -17.99 -8.49 9.67
N LEU A 228 -17.01 -8.98 10.46
CA LEU A 228 -16.95 -10.39 10.86
C LEU A 228 -18.19 -10.82 11.64
N VAL A 229 -18.62 -10.04 12.64
CA VAL A 229 -19.85 -10.33 13.41
C VAL A 229 -21.07 -10.41 12.51
N SER A 230 -21.15 -9.57 11.47
CA SER A 230 -22.25 -9.61 10.50
C SER A 230 -22.22 -10.88 9.63
N LEU A 231 -21.03 -11.39 9.28
CA LEU A 231 -20.86 -12.63 8.53
C LEU A 231 -21.27 -13.87 9.34
N PHE A 232 -21.11 -13.80 10.67
CA PHE A 232 -21.42 -14.89 11.60
C PHE A 232 -22.72 -14.65 12.39
N ASP A 233 -23.77 -14.15 11.72
CA ASP A 233 -25.11 -13.97 12.28
C ASP A 233 -25.17 -13.25 13.64
N GLY A 234 -24.27 -12.29 13.85
CA GLY A 234 -24.19 -11.50 15.08
C GLY A 234 -23.26 -12.09 16.14
N VAL A 235 -22.56 -13.19 15.88
CA VAL A 235 -21.66 -13.84 16.84
C VAL A 235 -20.24 -13.28 16.70
N ALA A 236 -19.65 -12.84 17.82
CA ALA A 236 -18.26 -12.35 17.87
C ALA A 236 -17.27 -13.54 17.96
N VAL A 237 -17.04 -14.22 16.85
CA VAL A 237 -16.19 -15.44 16.80
C VAL A 237 -14.68 -15.16 16.95
N PHE A 238 -14.25 -13.90 16.76
CA PHE A 238 -12.84 -13.51 16.87
C PHE A 238 -12.69 -12.07 17.36
N GLU A 239 -11.64 -11.78 18.13
CA GLU A 239 -11.53 -10.48 18.81
C GLU A 239 -10.97 -9.37 17.92
N THR A 240 -9.93 -9.65 17.13
CA THR A 240 -9.17 -8.63 16.39
C THR A 240 -8.84 -9.06 14.96
N PRO A 241 -9.86 -9.22 14.09
CA PRO A 241 -9.62 -9.49 12.69
C PRO A 241 -8.98 -8.26 12.02
N LYS A 242 -8.23 -8.47 10.94
CA LYS A 242 -7.81 -7.39 10.05
C LYS A 242 -8.96 -7.01 9.11
N PRO A 243 -9.08 -5.75 8.68
CA PRO A 243 -10.08 -5.36 7.68
C PRO A 243 -9.84 -6.07 6.34
N VAL A 244 -10.89 -6.57 5.72
CA VAL A 244 -10.86 -7.13 4.36
C VAL A 244 -10.38 -6.06 3.36
N SER A 245 -10.83 -4.82 3.52
CA SER A 245 -10.42 -3.67 2.69
C SER A 245 -8.92 -3.37 2.77
N LEU A 246 -8.28 -3.54 3.94
CA LEU A 246 -6.83 -3.39 4.08
C LEU A 246 -6.08 -4.43 3.26
N ILE A 247 -6.47 -5.70 3.37
CA ILE A 247 -5.81 -6.78 2.63
C ILE A 247 -6.08 -6.64 1.13
N ALA A 248 -7.30 -6.31 0.75
CA ALA A 248 -7.64 -6.05 -0.65
C ALA A 248 -6.80 -4.91 -1.24
N HIS A 249 -6.62 -3.81 -0.50
CA HIS A 249 -5.76 -2.70 -0.91
C HIS A 249 -4.30 -3.17 -1.11
N LEU A 250 -3.72 -3.91 -0.16
CA LEU A 250 -2.34 -4.42 -0.29
C LEU A 250 -2.18 -5.36 -1.51
N ILE A 251 -3.17 -6.18 -1.80
CA ILE A 251 -3.17 -7.03 -3.00
C ILE A 251 -3.28 -6.18 -4.26
N SER A 252 -4.13 -5.16 -4.28
CA SER A 252 -4.38 -4.32 -5.45
C SER A 252 -3.19 -3.48 -5.88
N ILE A 253 -2.30 -3.11 -4.94
CA ILE A 253 -1.07 -2.38 -5.25
C ILE A 253 0.09 -3.28 -5.68
N CYS A 254 -0.05 -4.61 -5.59
CA CYS A 254 0.90 -5.52 -6.23
C CYS A 254 0.71 -5.48 -7.74
N ASN A 255 1.81 -5.72 -8.47
CA ASN A 255 1.76 -5.68 -9.92
C ASN A 255 0.72 -6.67 -10.46
N GLU A 256 -0.18 -6.14 -11.17
CA GLU A 256 -1.29 -6.49 -12.06
C GLU A 256 -1.71 -7.96 -12.24
N SER A 257 -1.15 -8.96 -11.57
CA SER A 257 -1.60 -10.32 -11.81
C SER A 257 -2.96 -10.58 -11.18
N LYS A 258 -4.00 -10.50 -12.01
CA LYS A 258 -5.33 -11.01 -11.66
C LYS A 258 -5.36 -12.53 -11.47
N ASP A 259 -4.24 -13.20 -11.71
CA ASP A 259 -4.04 -14.65 -11.55
C ASP A 259 -3.06 -15.00 -10.41
N ALA A 260 -2.67 -14.03 -9.58
CA ALA A 260 -1.73 -14.22 -8.49
C ALA A 260 -2.19 -15.26 -7.47
N ILE A 261 -1.22 -15.93 -6.82
CA ILE A 261 -1.47 -16.78 -5.66
C ILE A 261 -1.09 -16.01 -4.40
N CYS A 262 -2.06 -15.79 -3.51
CA CYS A 262 -1.87 -15.14 -2.22
C CYS A 262 -1.66 -16.21 -1.15
N LEU A 263 -0.47 -16.24 -0.54
CA LEU A 263 -0.15 -17.14 0.57
C LEU A 263 -0.22 -16.36 1.89
N ASP A 264 -1.05 -16.81 2.83
CA ASP A 264 -1.10 -16.29 4.19
C ASP A 264 -0.85 -17.42 5.18
N PHE A 265 0.32 -17.40 5.84
CA PHE A 265 0.74 -18.46 6.77
C PHE A 265 0.56 -18.08 8.25
N PHE A 266 -0.18 -17.01 8.51
CA PHE A 266 -0.74 -16.63 9.82
C PHE A 266 -2.21 -16.21 9.65
N SER A 267 -2.98 -17.04 8.93
CA SER A 267 -4.24 -16.63 8.32
C SER A 267 -5.38 -16.27 9.29
N GLY A 268 -5.25 -16.61 10.56
CA GLY A 268 -6.27 -16.31 11.58
C GLY A 268 -7.67 -16.74 11.12
N THR A 269 -8.56 -15.77 10.93
CA THR A 269 -9.93 -15.96 10.44
C THR A 269 -10.04 -15.91 8.91
N ALA A 270 -8.95 -16.14 8.19
CA ALA A 270 -8.90 -16.18 6.73
C ALA A 270 -9.32 -14.87 6.02
N THR A 271 -9.04 -13.72 6.62
CA THR A 271 -9.34 -12.40 6.02
C THR A 271 -8.76 -12.25 4.62
N THR A 272 -7.59 -12.82 4.36
CA THR A 272 -6.94 -12.80 3.04
C THR A 272 -7.75 -13.59 2.01
N ALA A 273 -8.36 -14.70 2.36
CA ALA A 273 -9.25 -15.46 1.47
C ALA A 273 -10.46 -14.61 1.06
N ASN A 274 -11.10 -13.95 2.03
CA ASN A 274 -12.23 -13.04 1.77
C ASN A 274 -11.82 -11.89 0.84
N ALA A 275 -10.66 -11.26 1.09
CA ALA A 275 -10.15 -10.18 0.24
C ALA A 275 -9.92 -10.64 -1.20
N VAL A 276 -9.35 -11.83 -1.40
CA VAL A 276 -9.12 -12.40 -2.74
C VAL A 276 -10.44 -12.69 -3.45
N MET A 277 -11.40 -13.32 -2.77
CA MET A 277 -12.72 -13.60 -3.35
C MET A 277 -13.45 -12.32 -3.75
N ARG A 278 -13.40 -11.29 -2.91
CA ARG A 278 -13.99 -9.98 -3.17
C ARG A 278 -13.36 -9.30 -4.39
N LEU A 279 -12.03 -9.22 -4.44
CA LEU A 279 -11.32 -8.65 -5.59
C LEU A 279 -11.64 -9.39 -6.89
N ASN A 280 -11.71 -10.73 -6.87
CA ASN A 280 -12.06 -11.51 -8.05
C ASN A 280 -13.49 -11.21 -8.52
N ALA A 281 -14.43 -10.99 -7.58
CA ALA A 281 -15.80 -10.61 -7.92
C ALA A 281 -15.88 -9.19 -8.50
N GLU A 282 -15.07 -8.26 -8.01
CA GLU A 282 -15.04 -6.85 -8.43
C GLU A 282 -14.41 -6.67 -9.82
N ASP A 283 -13.30 -7.37 -10.11
CA ASP A 283 -12.51 -7.14 -11.32
C ASP A 283 -12.43 -8.32 -12.29
N SER A 284 -13.24 -9.37 -12.04
CA SER A 284 -13.25 -10.64 -12.80
C SER A 284 -11.87 -11.33 -12.83
N GLY A 285 -11.11 -11.20 -11.75
CA GLY A 285 -9.83 -11.88 -11.58
C GLY A 285 -9.96 -13.35 -11.23
N HIS A 286 -8.86 -14.09 -11.34
CA HIS A 286 -8.77 -15.53 -11.04
C HIS A 286 -7.69 -15.79 -9.98
N ARG A 287 -7.46 -14.82 -9.08
CA ARG A 287 -6.51 -14.97 -7.98
C ARG A 287 -6.89 -16.17 -7.12
N LYS A 288 -5.86 -16.87 -6.65
CA LYS A 288 -5.99 -18.00 -5.73
C LYS A 288 -5.44 -17.63 -4.37
N PHE A 289 -5.86 -18.37 -3.35
CA PHE A 289 -5.29 -18.20 -2.01
C PHE A 289 -4.88 -19.55 -1.41
N ILE A 290 -3.88 -19.50 -0.52
CA ILE A 290 -3.44 -20.61 0.31
C ILE A 290 -3.38 -20.07 1.74
N MET A 291 -4.23 -20.63 2.62
CA MET A 291 -4.31 -20.24 4.03
C MET A 291 -3.66 -21.30 4.90
N VAL A 292 -2.72 -20.90 5.76
CA VAL A 292 -2.07 -21.79 6.71
C VAL A 292 -2.29 -21.21 8.11
N GLN A 293 -2.89 -22.00 9.00
CA GLN A 293 -3.14 -21.65 10.39
C GLN A 293 -2.95 -22.87 11.28
N LEU A 294 -2.30 -22.69 12.40
CA LEU A 294 -2.25 -23.72 13.43
C LEU A 294 -3.66 -23.93 14.01
N PRO A 295 -4.09 -25.17 14.26
CA PRO A 295 -5.43 -25.46 14.78
C PRO A 295 -5.53 -25.14 16.28
N GLU A 296 -5.27 -23.88 16.64
CA GLU A 296 -5.38 -23.42 18.03
C GLU A 296 -6.80 -23.60 18.54
N PRO A 297 -6.99 -24.26 19.69
CA PRO A 297 -8.32 -24.45 20.25
C PRO A 297 -8.94 -23.14 20.71
N CYS A 298 -10.20 -22.94 20.41
CA CYS A 298 -10.99 -21.85 20.96
C CYS A 298 -11.20 -22.07 22.47
N ASP A 299 -11.17 -20.98 23.25
CA ASP A 299 -11.52 -21.04 24.66
C ASP A 299 -12.96 -21.53 24.81
N GLU A 300 -13.21 -22.53 25.67
CA GLU A 300 -14.53 -23.12 25.90
C GLU A 300 -15.59 -22.09 26.34
N LYS A 301 -15.15 -20.97 26.93
CA LYS A 301 -16.03 -19.87 27.34
C LYS A 301 -16.26 -18.85 26.24
N SER A 302 -15.52 -18.91 25.13
CA SER A 302 -15.66 -17.97 24.01
C SER A 302 -16.98 -18.14 23.27
N GLU A 303 -17.45 -17.07 22.63
CA GLU A 303 -18.62 -17.10 21.77
C GLU A 303 -18.38 -18.02 20.55
N ALA A 304 -17.16 -18.09 20.03
CA ALA A 304 -16.78 -18.99 18.96
C ALA A 304 -17.02 -20.47 19.34
N TYR A 305 -16.56 -20.89 20.53
CA TYR A 305 -16.73 -22.25 21.01
C TYR A 305 -18.22 -22.60 21.23
N LYS A 306 -18.99 -21.67 21.80
CA LYS A 306 -20.44 -21.83 21.99
C LYS A 306 -21.20 -21.93 20.66
N ALA A 307 -20.72 -21.24 19.61
CA ALA A 307 -21.25 -21.33 18.26
C ALA A 307 -20.84 -22.61 17.50
N GLY A 308 -20.00 -23.45 18.11
CA GLY A 308 -19.61 -24.76 17.55
C GLY A 308 -18.20 -24.82 16.96
N TYR A 309 -17.47 -23.71 16.89
CA TYR A 309 -16.10 -23.65 16.37
C TYR A 309 -15.11 -24.13 17.44
N LYS A 310 -14.44 -25.24 17.20
CA LYS A 310 -13.49 -25.83 18.16
C LYS A 310 -12.11 -25.23 18.04
N THR A 311 -11.71 -24.81 16.86
CA THR A 311 -10.41 -24.24 16.55
C THR A 311 -10.57 -22.96 15.74
N ILE A 312 -9.50 -22.14 15.70
CA ILE A 312 -9.44 -20.94 14.82
C ILE A 312 -9.59 -21.36 13.35
N CYS A 313 -9.07 -22.53 12.97
CA CYS A 313 -9.22 -23.05 11.59
C CYS A 313 -10.67 -23.31 11.20
N ASP A 314 -11.53 -23.69 12.15
CA ASP A 314 -12.95 -23.93 11.87
C ASP A 314 -13.63 -22.61 11.49
N ILE A 315 -13.30 -21.52 12.17
CA ILE A 315 -13.81 -20.17 11.85
C ILE A 315 -13.36 -19.74 10.45
N GLY A 316 -12.10 -19.99 10.12
CA GLY A 316 -11.54 -19.57 8.82
C GLY A 316 -12.04 -20.39 7.63
N LYS A 317 -12.67 -21.55 7.84
CA LYS A 317 -13.25 -22.40 6.80
C LYS A 317 -14.69 -22.05 6.49
N GLU A 318 -15.40 -21.45 7.44
CA GLU A 318 -16.78 -20.99 7.27
C GLU A 318 -16.83 -19.70 6.44
#